data_9ea2a02c1b1e775c6e3ca422eb911a72
#
_entry.id   9ea2a02c1b1e775c6e3ca422eb911a72
#
_cell.length_a   1.000
_cell.length_b   1.000
_cell.length_c   1.000
_cell.angle_alpha   90.00
_cell.angle_beta   90.00
_cell.angle_gamma   90.00
#
_symmetry.space_group_name_H-M   'P 1'
#
loop_
_entity.id
_entity.type
_entity.pdbx_description
1 polymer ?
#
loop_
_entity_poly.entity_id
_entity_poly.type
_entity_poly.pdbx_seq_one_letter_code
_entity_poly.pdbx_strand_id
1 'polypeptide(L)'
;MAKKEDKREILKIAVNYIRLLKEHDVKVKKAYLYGSYVRGNFYSDSDIDVAVILDMDKGDMFEEHLRLMKLRRKIDTRIEPHVFSLKDFEKKIPFIKEILREGIKIKV
;
A
#
# COMPACT_ATOMS: atom_id res chain seq x y z
N MET A 1 -12.92 -4.70 23.74
CA MET A 1 -11.48 -4.94 23.75
C MET A 1 -10.97 -5.12 22.33
N ALA A 2 -10.00 -4.32 21.90
CA ALA A 2 -9.47 -4.42 20.55
C ALA A 2 -8.73 -5.75 20.38
N LYS A 3 -9.16 -6.54 19.43
CA LYS A 3 -8.52 -7.82 19.14
C LYS A 3 -7.31 -7.59 18.24
N LYS A 4 -6.18 -8.20 18.58
CA LYS A 4 -4.97 -8.10 17.79
C LYS A 4 -5.14 -8.88 16.48
N GLU A 5 -4.97 -8.21 15.36
CA GLU A 5 -5.07 -8.84 14.04
C GLU A 5 -3.86 -9.72 13.75
N ASP A 6 -4.08 -10.81 13.03
CA ASP A 6 -3.01 -11.67 12.54
C ASP A 6 -2.33 -11.00 11.35
N LYS A 7 -1.01 -10.95 11.35
CA LYS A 7 -0.22 -10.40 10.25
C LYS A 7 -0.58 -11.01 8.89
N ARG A 8 -0.92 -12.32 8.85
CA ARG A 8 -1.32 -12.98 7.62
C ARG A 8 -2.65 -12.45 7.08
N GLU A 9 -3.57 -12.10 7.96
CA GLU A 9 -4.84 -11.53 7.56
C GLU A 9 -4.64 -10.12 6.98
N ILE A 10 -3.76 -9.34 7.59
CA ILE A 10 -3.42 -8.01 7.09
C ILE A 10 -2.77 -8.11 5.71
N LEU A 11 -1.88 -9.08 5.52
CA LEU A 11 -1.27 -9.29 4.21
C LEU A 11 -2.32 -9.68 3.17
N LYS A 12 -3.30 -10.50 3.52
CA LYS A 12 -4.41 -10.85 2.63
C LYS A 12 -5.22 -9.62 2.23
N ILE A 13 -5.49 -8.74 3.19
CA ILE A 13 -6.20 -7.48 2.91
C ILE A 13 -5.41 -6.66 1.89
N ALA A 14 -4.11 -6.52 2.09
CA ALA A 14 -3.24 -5.79 1.18
C ALA A 14 -3.22 -6.43 -0.22
N VAL A 15 -3.10 -7.74 -0.29
CA VAL A 15 -3.11 -8.48 -1.56
C VAL A 15 -4.45 -8.27 -2.30
N ASN A 16 -5.56 -8.37 -1.57
CA ASN A 16 -6.89 -8.17 -2.16
C ASN A 16 -7.05 -6.74 -2.68
N TYR A 17 -6.50 -5.77 -1.96
CA TYR A 17 -6.53 -4.39 -2.39
C TYR A 17 -5.76 -4.20 -3.71
N ILE A 18 -4.55 -4.73 -3.79
CA ILE A 18 -3.76 -4.62 -5.03
C ILE A 18 -4.48 -5.31 -6.19
N ARG A 19 -5.10 -6.46 -5.95
CA ARG A 19 -5.88 -7.15 -6.97
C ARG A 19 -7.04 -6.29 -7.46
N LEU A 20 -7.75 -5.64 -6.54
CA LEU A 20 -8.83 -4.73 -6.88
C LEU A 20 -8.33 -3.56 -7.74
N LEU A 21 -7.20 -2.97 -7.37
CA LEU A 21 -6.61 -1.88 -8.15
C LEU A 21 -6.34 -2.32 -9.59
N LYS A 22 -5.78 -3.49 -9.76
CA LYS A 22 -5.48 -4.02 -11.10
C LYS A 22 -6.76 -4.29 -11.89
N GLU A 23 -7.82 -4.74 -11.24
CA GLU A 23 -9.12 -4.94 -11.87
C GLU A 23 -9.73 -3.62 -12.35
N HIS A 24 -9.38 -2.51 -11.72
CA HIS A 24 -9.81 -1.17 -12.10
C HIS A 24 -8.79 -0.47 -13.01
N ASP A 25 -7.93 -1.22 -13.68
CA ASP A 25 -6.95 -0.71 -14.64
C ASP A 25 -5.91 0.23 -14.03
N VAL A 26 -5.66 0.12 -12.74
CA VAL A 26 -4.56 0.85 -12.11
C VAL A 26 -3.26 0.12 -12.46
N LYS A 27 -2.30 0.85 -13.02
CA LYS A 27 -1.04 0.28 -13.51
C LYS A 27 -0.04 0.09 -12.37
N VAL A 28 -0.30 -0.89 -11.51
CA VAL A 28 0.57 -1.18 -10.38
C VAL A 28 1.81 -1.92 -10.86
N LYS A 29 2.97 -1.34 -10.63
CA LYS A 29 4.26 -1.96 -10.98
C LYS A 29 4.85 -2.73 -9.82
N LYS A 30 4.79 -2.15 -8.62
CA LYS A 30 5.28 -2.77 -7.38
C LYS A 30 4.38 -2.35 -6.23
N ALA A 31 4.33 -3.16 -5.18
CA ALA A 31 3.58 -2.84 -3.98
C ALA A 31 4.25 -3.45 -2.75
N TYR A 32 4.15 -2.74 -1.62
CA TYR A 32 4.75 -3.18 -0.34
C TYR A 32 3.79 -2.89 0.80
N LEU A 33 3.71 -3.85 1.73
CA LEU A 33 3.08 -3.63 3.04
C LEU A 33 4.17 -3.19 4.01
N TYR A 34 3.95 -2.10 4.74
CA TYR A 34 4.96 -1.59 5.68
C TYR A 34 4.26 -0.94 6.88
N GLY A 35 5.04 -0.31 7.76
CA GLY A 35 4.51 0.39 8.91
C GLY A 35 4.29 -0.51 10.12
N SER A 36 3.35 -0.13 10.98
CA SER A 36 3.15 -0.77 12.28
C SER A 36 2.81 -2.25 12.19
N TYR A 37 2.05 -2.67 11.17
CA TYR A 37 1.70 -4.08 11.01
C TYR A 37 2.92 -4.96 10.72
N VAL A 38 3.89 -4.42 9.99
CA VAL A 38 5.13 -5.15 9.70
C VAL A 38 6.04 -5.17 10.91
N ARG A 39 6.13 -4.05 11.65
CA ARG A 39 6.95 -3.95 12.84
C ARG A 39 6.39 -4.71 14.05
N GLY A 40 5.11 -5.07 14.01
CA GLY A 40 4.49 -5.87 15.06
C GLY A 40 3.86 -5.09 16.21
N ASN A 41 3.92 -3.76 16.19
CA ASN A 41 3.33 -2.92 17.24
C ASN A 41 2.01 -2.28 16.77
N PHE A 42 1.04 -3.13 16.49
CA PHE A 42 -0.23 -2.70 15.92
C PHE A 42 -1.42 -3.16 16.77
N TYR A 43 -2.53 -2.45 16.56
CA TYR A 43 -3.85 -2.80 17.11
C TYR A 43 -4.83 -2.97 15.95
N SER A 44 -6.04 -3.42 16.25
CA SER A 44 -7.06 -3.69 15.23
C SER A 44 -7.49 -2.44 14.46
N ASP A 45 -7.26 -1.26 15.01
CA ASP A 45 -7.59 0.02 14.35
C ASP A 45 -6.37 0.74 13.76
N SER A 46 -5.20 0.11 13.78
CA SER A 46 -4.00 0.69 13.17
C SER A 46 -4.15 0.80 11.65
N ASP A 47 -3.53 1.81 11.06
CA ASP A 47 -3.51 1.97 9.60
C ASP A 47 -2.75 0.82 8.96
N ILE A 48 -3.25 0.39 7.81
CA ILE A 48 -2.58 -0.62 6.97
C ILE A 48 -1.84 0.15 5.87
N ASP A 49 -0.55 0.38 6.09
CA ASP A 49 0.26 1.18 5.17
C ASP A 49 0.68 0.36 3.95
N VAL A 50 0.24 0.79 2.77
CA VAL A 50 0.54 0.10 1.52
C VAL A 50 1.20 1.09 0.57
N ALA A 51 2.43 0.79 0.17
CA ALA A 51 3.12 1.58 -0.86
C ALA A 51 2.74 1.01 -2.23
N VAL A 52 2.25 1.86 -3.11
CA VAL A 52 1.82 1.46 -4.45
C VAL A 52 2.65 2.25 -5.46
N ILE A 53 3.46 1.54 -6.23
CA ILE A 53 4.33 2.15 -7.24
C ILE A 53 3.66 1.95 -8.60
N LEU A 54 3.34 3.07 -9.24
CA LEU A 54 2.61 3.08 -10.50
C LEU A 54 3.53 3.30 -11.68
N ASP A 55 3.24 2.58 -12.76
CA ASP A 55 3.94 2.76 -14.04
C ASP A 55 3.27 3.89 -14.80
N MET A 56 3.49 5.12 -14.34
CA MET A 56 2.92 6.32 -14.96
C MET A 56 3.75 7.55 -14.63
N ASP A 57 3.56 8.61 -15.40
CA ASP A 57 4.22 9.88 -15.17
C ASP A 57 3.56 10.65 -14.01
N LYS A 58 4.31 11.61 -13.47
CA LYS A 58 3.89 12.43 -12.32
C LYS A 58 2.59 13.20 -12.51
N GLY A 59 2.25 13.55 -13.74
CA GLY A 59 1.18 14.51 -14.03
C GLY A 59 -0.17 14.14 -13.42
N ASP A 60 -0.50 12.84 -13.38
CA ASP A 60 -1.80 12.37 -12.92
C ASP A 60 -1.77 11.70 -11.55
N MET A 61 -0.67 11.86 -10.81
CA MET A 61 -0.48 11.16 -9.53
C MET A 61 -1.52 11.55 -8.48
N PHE A 62 -1.90 12.82 -8.43
CA PHE A 62 -2.89 13.27 -7.46
C PHE A 62 -4.25 12.61 -7.69
N GLU A 63 -4.68 12.56 -8.95
CA GLU A 63 -5.94 11.91 -9.31
C GLU A 63 -5.92 10.42 -9.02
N GLU A 64 -4.80 9.76 -9.31
CA GLU A 64 -4.66 8.35 -8.98
C GLU A 64 -4.69 8.11 -7.47
N HIS A 65 -4.06 8.99 -6.69
CA HIS A 65 -4.12 8.90 -5.24
C HIS A 65 -5.56 8.95 -4.74
N LEU A 66 -6.36 9.90 -5.26
CA LEU A 66 -7.78 10.01 -4.88
C LEU A 66 -8.55 8.75 -5.27
N ARG A 67 -8.26 8.19 -6.43
CA ARG A 67 -8.89 6.97 -6.91
C ARG A 67 -8.57 5.79 -5.99
N LEU A 68 -7.32 5.65 -5.60
CA LEU A 68 -6.88 4.60 -4.69
C LEU A 68 -7.54 4.75 -3.32
N MET A 69 -7.68 5.97 -2.83
CA MET A 69 -8.37 6.25 -1.58
C MET A 69 -9.84 5.84 -1.63
N LYS A 70 -10.50 6.06 -2.77
CA LYS A 70 -11.88 5.62 -2.94
C LYS A 70 -12.02 4.12 -3.01
N LEU A 71 -11.12 3.46 -3.73
CA LEU A 71 -11.19 2.02 -3.94
C LEU A 71 -10.94 1.21 -2.66
N ARG A 72 -10.16 1.75 -1.71
CA ARG A 72 -9.90 1.07 -0.44
C ARG A 72 -11.19 0.73 0.33
N ARG A 73 -12.23 1.53 0.14
CA ARG A 73 -13.51 1.33 0.83
C ARG A 73 -14.15 -0.02 0.53
N LYS A 74 -13.84 -0.59 -0.62
CA LYS A 74 -14.37 -1.88 -1.03
C LYS A 74 -13.65 -3.04 -0.34
N ILE A 75 -12.50 -2.80 0.24
CA ILE A 75 -11.67 -3.82 0.89
C ILE A 75 -11.61 -3.56 2.40
N ASP A 76 -10.99 -2.44 2.81
CA ASP A 76 -10.80 -2.11 4.22
C ASP A 76 -10.43 -0.64 4.35
N THR A 77 -11.19 0.10 5.14
CA THR A 77 -10.98 1.55 5.29
C THR A 77 -9.71 1.89 6.05
N ARG A 78 -9.08 0.93 6.72
CA ARG A 78 -7.80 1.13 7.41
C ARG A 78 -6.64 1.26 6.44
N ILE A 79 -6.82 0.85 5.17
CA ILE A 79 -5.76 0.93 4.18
C ILE A 79 -5.38 2.38 3.94
N GLU A 80 -4.09 2.68 4.09
CA GLU A 80 -3.53 4.00 3.81
C GLU A 80 -2.57 3.86 2.63
N PRO A 81 -3.01 4.16 1.40
CA PRO A 81 -2.15 4.02 0.23
C PRO A 81 -1.18 5.19 0.13
N HIS A 82 0.08 4.87 -0.10
CA HIS A 82 1.14 5.83 -0.40
C HIS A 82 1.58 5.57 -1.83
N VAL A 83 1.32 6.54 -2.71
CA VAL A 83 1.46 6.36 -4.15
C VAL A 83 2.73 7.02 -4.65
N PHE A 84 3.51 6.29 -5.44
CA PHE A 84 4.74 6.78 -6.05
C PHE A 84 4.74 6.45 -7.53
N SER A 85 5.31 7.34 -8.36
CA SER A 85 5.65 6.97 -9.72
C SER A 85 6.88 6.06 -9.66
N LEU A 86 7.07 5.23 -10.67
CA LEU A 86 8.27 4.39 -10.74
C LEU A 86 9.54 5.23 -10.67
N LYS A 87 9.55 6.35 -11.36
CA LYS A 87 10.68 7.27 -11.42
C LYS A 87 11.02 7.84 -10.04
N ASP A 88 10.00 8.27 -9.28
CA ASP A 88 10.21 8.79 -7.95
C ASP A 88 10.68 7.70 -6.97
N PHE A 89 10.13 6.49 -7.13
CA PHE A 89 10.52 5.38 -6.28
C PHE A 89 12.00 5.02 -6.46
N GLU A 90 12.51 5.15 -7.68
CA GLU A 90 13.91 4.87 -7.99
C GLU A 90 14.90 5.86 -7.37
N LYS A 91 14.43 7.03 -6.96
CA LYS A 91 15.28 8.03 -6.30
C LYS A 91 15.75 7.60 -4.91
N LYS A 92 15.06 6.66 -4.31
CA LYS A 92 15.43 6.06 -3.01
C LYS A 92 15.70 7.09 -1.91
N ILE A 93 14.78 8.04 -1.76
CA ILE A 93 14.81 8.94 -0.60
C ILE A 93 14.68 8.12 0.69
N PRO A 94 15.03 8.66 1.87
CA PRO A 94 15.04 7.89 3.12
C PRO A 94 13.77 7.10 3.40
N PHE A 95 12.61 7.67 3.15
CA PHE A 95 11.33 6.99 3.35
C PHE A 95 11.21 5.75 2.48
N ILE A 96 11.60 5.87 1.21
CA ILE A 96 11.55 4.75 0.27
C ILE A 96 12.56 3.67 0.66
N LYS A 97 13.76 4.06 1.12
CA LYS A 97 14.76 3.11 1.61
C LYS A 97 14.21 2.30 2.79
N GLU A 98 13.47 2.96 3.68
CA GLU A 98 12.85 2.29 4.81
C GLU A 98 11.80 1.27 4.35
N ILE A 99 10.98 1.63 3.38
CA ILE A 99 10.00 0.70 2.80
C ILE A 99 10.70 -0.52 2.22
N LEU A 100 11.79 -0.31 1.47
CA LEU A 100 12.53 -1.41 0.85
C LEU A 100 13.20 -2.32 1.87
N ARG A 101 13.67 -1.74 2.99
CA ARG A 101 14.36 -2.49 4.04
C ARG A 101 13.40 -3.29 4.90
N GLU A 102 12.30 -2.69 5.32
CA GLU A 102 11.38 -3.28 6.31
C GLU A 102 10.09 -3.84 5.70
N GLY A 103 9.71 -3.38 4.54
CA GLY A 103 8.42 -3.74 3.94
C GLY A 103 8.37 -5.16 3.41
N ILE A 104 7.14 -5.67 3.35
CA ILE A 104 6.86 -6.97 2.75
C ILE A 104 6.38 -6.72 1.33
N LYS A 105 7.09 -7.26 0.35
CA LYS A 105 6.70 -7.11 -1.06
C LYS A 105 5.42 -7.88 -1.33
N ILE A 106 4.45 -7.20 -1.93
CA ILE A 106 3.19 -7.79 -2.33
C ILE A 106 3.32 -8.22 -3.79
N LYS A 107 2.93 -9.45 -4.09
CA LYS A 107 2.97 -9.96 -5.45
C LYS A 107 1.95 -9.20 -6.32
N VAL A 108 2.42 -8.70 -7.43
CA VAL A 108 1.60 -7.90 -8.36
C VAL A 108 1.24 -8.67 -9.62
#